data_79ab56f7f417f555dcf3564e49a779a8
#
_entry.id   79ab56f7f417f555dcf3564e49a779a8
#
_cell.length_a   1.000
_cell.length_b   1.000
_cell.length_c   1.000
_cell.angle_alpha   90.00
_cell.angle_beta   90.00
_cell.angle_gamma   90.00
#
_symmetry.space_group_name_H-M   'P 1'
#
loop_
_entity.id
_entity.type
_entity.pdbx_description
1 polymer ?
#
loop_
_entity_poly.entity_id
_entity_poly.type
_entity_poly.pdbx_seq_one_letter_code
_entity_poly.pdbx_strand_id
1 'polypeptide(L)'
;MVLLSILNKDQIKRQNHQNILEIRQVIQSYGDVGKIYLGGIPMIADDMMTFIKSDIIVFGLGVLAFIIATLWFVFRNLIWVVVPISSCFFSVIIMMGLLGLIGWKVTVISSNFIALMLILTMAMNIHMSTRFIQLRKSYPNKGDYEIISLTTNKMFWPILYTALTTIIA
;
A
#
# COMPACT_ATOMS: atom_id res chain seq x y z
N MET A 1 33.62 -25.61 2.27
CA MET A 1 32.18 -25.74 2.12
C MET A 1 31.61 -26.21 3.45
N VAL A 2 31.13 -25.29 4.27
CA VAL A 2 30.51 -25.64 5.56
C VAL A 2 29.00 -25.76 5.30
N LEU A 3 28.49 -26.98 5.36
CA LEU A 3 27.07 -27.27 5.33
C LEU A 3 26.49 -27.02 6.73
N LEU A 4 25.87 -25.84 6.92
CA LEU A 4 24.94 -25.67 8.02
C LEU A 4 23.59 -26.28 7.61
N SER A 5 23.56 -27.62 7.62
CA SER A 5 22.31 -28.36 7.67
C SER A 5 21.89 -28.36 9.10
N ILE A 6 20.93 -27.53 9.47
CA ILE A 6 20.26 -27.76 10.70
C ILE A 6 19.15 -26.83 10.98
N LEU A 7 18.24 -27.34 11.69
CA LEU A 7 17.14 -26.73 12.44
C LEU A 7 15.77 -26.91 11.81
N ASN A 8 14.94 -27.44 12.67
CA ASN A 8 13.53 -27.61 12.51
C ASN A 8 12.91 -26.47 11.68
N LYS A 9 12.29 -26.81 10.58
CA LYS A 9 11.78 -25.91 9.53
C LYS A 9 10.92 -24.75 10.07
N ASP A 10 10.33 -24.92 11.23
CA ASP A 10 9.48 -23.93 11.88
C ASP A 10 10.25 -22.93 12.77
N GLN A 11 11.37 -23.33 13.34
CA GLN A 11 12.27 -22.43 14.06
C GLN A 11 13.06 -21.53 13.10
N ILE A 12 13.45 -22.05 11.95
CA ILE A 12 14.13 -21.27 10.90
C ILE A 12 13.26 -20.11 10.43
N LYS A 13 11.95 -20.32 10.27
CA LYS A 13 11.05 -19.27 9.81
C LYS A 13 10.86 -18.12 10.80
N ARG A 14 10.90 -18.41 12.10
CA ARG A 14 10.67 -17.38 13.14
C ARG A 14 11.93 -16.58 13.51
N GLN A 15 13.10 -17.18 13.37
CA GLN A 15 14.39 -16.58 13.75
C GLN A 15 15.29 -16.27 12.56
N ASN A 16 14.82 -16.47 11.33
CA ASN A 16 15.64 -16.33 10.13
C ASN A 16 16.38 -14.98 10.07
N HIS A 17 15.68 -13.90 10.36
CA HIS A 17 16.26 -12.55 10.35
C HIS A 17 17.39 -12.39 11.39
N GLN A 18 17.19 -12.86 12.63
CA GLN A 18 18.20 -12.78 13.69
C GLN A 18 19.44 -13.63 13.35
N ASN A 19 19.22 -14.85 12.89
CA ASN A 19 20.31 -15.75 12.48
C ASN A 19 21.15 -15.15 11.34
N ILE A 20 20.51 -14.50 10.37
CA ILE A 20 21.22 -13.86 9.26
C ILE A 20 21.99 -12.62 9.74
N LEU A 21 21.45 -11.84 10.66
CA LEU A 21 22.16 -10.73 11.26
C LEU A 21 23.40 -11.19 12.05
N GLU A 22 23.29 -12.26 12.85
CA GLU A 22 24.42 -12.84 13.58
C GLU A 22 25.50 -13.34 12.61
N ILE A 23 25.13 -14.05 11.55
CA ILE A 23 26.07 -14.50 10.53
C ILE A 23 26.77 -13.32 9.86
N ARG A 24 26.05 -12.24 9.54
CA ARG A 24 26.64 -11.03 8.95
C ARG A 24 27.62 -10.34 9.91
N GLN A 25 27.31 -10.29 11.21
CA GLN A 25 28.23 -9.76 12.22
C GLN A 25 29.52 -10.57 12.31
N VAL A 26 29.41 -11.92 12.30
CA VAL A 26 30.56 -12.80 12.27
C VAL A 26 31.40 -12.59 11.01
N ILE A 27 30.77 -12.50 9.84
CA ILE A 27 31.47 -12.24 8.57
C ILE A 27 32.19 -10.89 8.60
N GLN A 28 31.58 -9.85 9.16
CA GLN A 28 32.22 -8.53 9.30
C GLN A 28 33.44 -8.56 10.21
N SER A 29 33.42 -9.37 11.27
CA SER A 29 34.57 -9.49 12.17
C SER A 29 35.81 -10.18 11.52
N TYR A 30 35.62 -10.88 10.41
CA TYR A 30 36.67 -11.50 9.60
C TYR A 30 36.98 -10.75 8.31
N GLY A 31 36.52 -9.50 8.17
CA GLY A 31 36.65 -8.69 6.95
C GLY A 31 38.12 -8.43 6.50
N ASP A 32 39.07 -8.50 7.42
CA ASP A 32 40.51 -8.31 7.15
C ASP A 32 41.15 -9.54 6.46
N VAL A 33 40.52 -10.70 6.50
CA VAL A 33 41.07 -11.97 5.99
C VAL A 33 40.70 -12.22 4.53
N GLY A 34 39.64 -11.58 4.03
CA GLY A 34 39.19 -11.72 2.65
C GLY A 34 37.75 -11.31 2.45
N LYS A 35 37.32 -11.22 1.17
CA LYS A 35 35.91 -10.93 0.82
C LYS A 35 35.07 -12.18 0.95
N ILE A 36 34.29 -12.24 2.03
CA ILE A 36 33.36 -13.35 2.31
C ILE A 36 31.97 -12.92 1.84
N TYR A 37 31.31 -13.73 1.01
CA TYR A 37 29.97 -13.49 0.52
C TYR A 37 29.01 -14.48 1.17
N LEU A 38 27.95 -13.97 1.80
CA LEU A 38 26.85 -14.79 2.28
C LEU A 38 25.88 -15.04 1.14
N GLY A 39 25.46 -16.28 0.92
CA GLY A 39 24.51 -16.66 -0.10
C GLY A 39 23.60 -17.80 0.35
N GLY A 40 22.41 -17.86 -0.23
CA GLY A 40 21.45 -18.94 0.02
C GLY A 40 20.01 -18.45 0.06
N ILE A 41 19.06 -19.38 -0.13
CA ILE A 41 17.62 -19.09 -0.14
C ILE A 41 17.14 -18.35 1.12
N PRO A 42 17.59 -18.74 2.36
CA PRO A 42 17.16 -18.05 3.56
C PRO A 42 17.61 -16.58 3.62
N MET A 43 18.82 -16.28 3.14
CA MET A 43 19.35 -14.93 3.08
C MET A 43 18.57 -14.08 2.05
N ILE A 44 18.34 -14.63 0.84
CA ILE A 44 17.57 -13.93 -0.20
C ILE A 44 16.16 -13.61 0.30
N ALA A 45 15.50 -14.54 0.98
CA ALA A 45 14.18 -14.34 1.55
C ALA A 45 14.18 -13.24 2.63
N ASP A 46 15.22 -13.15 3.45
CA ASP A 46 15.35 -12.11 4.47
C ASP A 46 15.62 -10.73 3.87
N ASP A 47 16.53 -10.63 2.92
CA ASP A 47 16.81 -9.40 2.20
C ASP A 47 15.58 -8.90 1.46
N MET A 48 14.84 -9.77 0.76
CA MET A 48 13.58 -9.43 0.12
C MET A 48 12.56 -8.89 1.12
N MET A 49 12.41 -9.52 2.29
CA MET A 49 11.46 -9.06 3.29
C MET A 49 11.86 -7.68 3.86
N THR A 50 13.15 -7.43 4.02
CA THR A 50 13.68 -6.15 4.47
C THR A 50 13.46 -5.06 3.42
N PHE A 51 13.72 -5.33 2.14
CA PHE A 51 13.43 -4.41 1.04
C PHE A 51 11.95 -4.09 0.95
N ILE A 52 11.06 -5.09 1.05
CA ILE A 52 9.61 -4.87 1.02
C ILE A 52 9.17 -3.94 2.16
N LYS A 53 9.66 -4.17 3.38
CA LYS A 53 9.33 -3.27 4.51
C LYS A 53 9.80 -1.85 4.26
N SER A 54 11.01 -1.68 3.76
CA SER A 54 11.55 -0.38 3.40
C SER A 54 10.73 0.29 2.30
N ASP A 55 10.40 -0.44 1.24
CA ASP A 55 9.62 0.06 0.13
C ASP A 55 8.22 0.49 0.54
N ILE A 56 7.52 -0.30 1.35
CA ILE A 56 6.18 0.06 1.85
C ILE A 56 6.23 1.37 2.64
N ILE A 57 7.27 1.59 3.46
CA ILE A 57 7.39 2.82 4.25
C ILE A 57 7.76 4.01 3.35
N VAL A 58 8.79 3.87 2.53
CA VAL A 58 9.32 4.97 1.71
C VAL A 58 8.31 5.35 0.61
N PHE A 59 7.82 4.36 -0.15
CA PHE A 59 6.81 4.59 -1.18
C PHE A 59 5.47 5.00 -0.57
N GLY A 60 5.02 4.34 0.49
CA GLY A 60 3.76 4.66 1.15
C GLY A 60 3.73 6.10 1.65
N LEU A 61 4.77 6.55 2.35
CA LEU A 61 4.88 7.92 2.82
C LEU A 61 5.08 8.91 1.66
N GLY A 62 5.90 8.58 0.67
CA GLY A 62 6.13 9.41 -0.51
C GLY A 62 4.86 9.64 -1.32
N VAL A 63 4.13 8.57 -1.62
CA VAL A 63 2.84 8.63 -2.33
C VAL A 63 1.81 9.40 -1.51
N LEU A 64 1.73 9.15 -0.21
CA LEU A 64 0.80 9.86 0.69
C LEU A 64 1.09 11.37 0.72
N ALA A 65 2.36 11.76 0.87
CA ALA A 65 2.76 13.16 0.86
C ALA A 65 2.46 13.83 -0.49
N PHE A 66 2.72 13.14 -1.59
CA PHE A 66 2.40 13.62 -2.93
C PHE A 66 0.90 13.81 -3.14
N ILE A 67 0.10 12.86 -2.66
CA ILE A 67 -1.37 12.93 -2.70
C ILE A 67 -1.87 14.13 -1.91
N ILE A 68 -1.39 14.33 -0.67
CA ILE A 68 -1.77 15.47 0.18
C ILE A 68 -1.43 16.79 -0.51
N ALA A 69 -0.21 16.90 -1.05
CA ALA A 69 0.24 18.10 -1.74
C ALA A 69 -0.63 18.40 -2.98
N THR A 70 -0.94 17.39 -3.78
CA THR A 70 -1.76 17.54 -4.98
C THR A 70 -3.20 17.94 -4.63
N LEU A 71 -3.81 17.30 -3.65
CA LEU A 71 -5.15 17.64 -3.21
C LEU A 71 -5.23 19.05 -2.65
N TRP A 72 -4.24 19.44 -1.85
CA TRP A 72 -4.21 20.79 -1.32
C TRP A 72 -4.05 21.84 -2.41
N PHE A 73 -3.18 21.57 -3.39
CA PHE A 73 -3.01 22.46 -4.53
C PHE A 73 -4.28 22.64 -5.35
N VAL A 74 -5.01 21.53 -5.60
CA VAL A 74 -6.24 21.52 -6.41
C VAL A 74 -7.43 22.12 -5.66
N PHE A 75 -7.68 21.70 -4.44
CA PHE A 75 -8.92 22.03 -3.72
C PHE A 75 -8.81 23.23 -2.81
N ARG A 76 -7.61 23.59 -2.34
CA ARG A 76 -7.34 24.72 -1.42
C ARG A 76 -8.23 24.74 -0.17
N ASN A 77 -8.79 23.60 0.22
CA ASN A 77 -9.69 23.44 1.35
C ASN A 77 -9.38 22.13 2.05
N LEU A 78 -9.09 22.18 3.35
CA LEU A 78 -8.67 21.03 4.17
C LEU A 78 -9.72 19.91 4.19
N ILE A 79 -11.00 20.23 4.18
CA ILE A 79 -12.07 19.22 4.18
C ILE A 79 -11.96 18.30 2.96
N TRP A 80 -11.69 18.87 1.79
CA TRP A 80 -11.54 18.12 0.54
C TRP A 80 -10.22 17.36 0.41
N VAL A 81 -9.31 17.54 1.36
CA VAL A 81 -8.10 16.75 1.51
C VAL A 81 -8.33 15.58 2.48
N VAL A 82 -8.97 15.87 3.62
CA VAL A 82 -9.17 14.89 4.69
C VAL A 82 -10.15 13.78 4.26
N VAL A 83 -11.24 14.13 3.58
CA VAL A 83 -12.27 13.14 3.17
C VAL A 83 -11.71 12.05 2.25
N PRO A 84 -11.02 12.36 1.14
CA PRO A 84 -10.41 11.33 0.29
C PRO A 84 -9.35 10.50 1.01
N ILE A 85 -8.51 11.11 1.84
CA ILE A 85 -7.48 10.40 2.60
C ILE A 85 -8.09 9.42 3.58
N SER A 86 -9.12 9.84 4.33
CA SER A 86 -9.84 8.96 5.25
C SER A 86 -10.47 7.77 4.52
N SER A 87 -11.10 8.03 3.37
CA SER A 87 -11.68 6.98 2.52
C SER A 87 -10.62 5.98 2.05
N CYS A 88 -9.45 6.44 1.61
CA CYS A 88 -8.34 5.58 1.23
C CYS A 88 -7.84 4.74 2.40
N PHE A 89 -7.70 5.33 3.58
CA PHE A 89 -7.25 4.65 4.78
C PHE A 89 -8.21 3.52 5.19
N PHE A 90 -9.50 3.80 5.25
CA PHE A 90 -10.51 2.79 5.54
C PHE A 90 -10.56 1.69 4.48
N SER A 91 -10.42 2.03 3.21
CA SER A 91 -10.39 1.07 2.11
C SER A 91 -9.25 0.06 2.25
N VAL A 92 -8.04 0.54 2.59
CA VAL A 92 -6.88 -0.32 2.83
C VAL A 92 -7.09 -1.21 4.05
N ILE A 93 -7.60 -0.65 5.15
CA ILE A 93 -7.87 -1.44 6.37
C ILE A 93 -8.88 -2.55 6.10
N ILE A 94 -10.00 -2.22 5.44
CA ILE A 94 -11.05 -3.21 5.13
C ILE A 94 -10.48 -4.31 4.24
N MET A 95 -9.71 -3.96 3.22
CA MET A 95 -9.14 -4.93 2.30
C MET A 95 -8.08 -5.81 2.96
N MET A 96 -7.17 -5.22 3.75
CA MET A 96 -6.18 -5.98 4.50
C MET A 96 -6.83 -6.88 5.55
N GLY A 97 -7.89 -6.40 6.21
CA GLY A 97 -8.67 -7.20 7.14
C GLY A 97 -9.35 -8.39 6.47
N LEU A 98 -9.92 -8.18 5.28
CA LEU A 98 -10.57 -9.23 4.50
C LEU A 98 -9.58 -10.28 4.01
N LEU A 99 -8.41 -9.87 3.51
CA LEU A 99 -7.32 -10.79 3.14
C LEU A 99 -6.84 -11.60 4.35
N GLY A 100 -6.72 -10.96 5.50
CA GLY A 100 -6.35 -11.62 6.75
C GLY A 100 -7.39 -12.67 7.20
N LEU A 101 -8.69 -12.36 7.06
CA LEU A 101 -9.78 -13.29 7.37
C LEU A 101 -9.78 -14.52 6.46
N ILE A 102 -9.46 -14.35 5.17
CA ILE A 102 -9.36 -15.45 4.21
C ILE A 102 -8.08 -16.28 4.45
N GLY A 103 -7.14 -15.79 5.29
CA GLY A 103 -5.88 -16.45 5.57
C GLY A 103 -4.86 -16.32 4.43
N TRP A 104 -5.04 -15.39 3.54
CA TRP A 104 -4.13 -15.17 2.42
C TRP A 104 -2.83 -14.54 2.89
N LYS A 105 -1.70 -15.18 2.57
CA LYS A 105 -0.38 -14.68 2.95
C LYS A 105 0.07 -13.61 1.96
N VAL A 106 0.42 -12.45 2.46
CA VAL A 106 1.02 -11.39 1.66
C VAL A 106 2.42 -11.85 1.20
N THR A 107 2.61 -11.93 -0.10
CA THR A 107 3.89 -12.27 -0.74
C THR A 107 4.59 -10.99 -1.21
N VAL A 108 5.85 -11.13 -1.66
CA VAL A 108 6.64 -10.03 -2.25
C VAL A 108 5.88 -9.34 -3.39
N ILE A 109 5.25 -10.13 -4.25
CA ILE A 109 4.51 -9.64 -5.41
C ILE A 109 3.23 -8.92 -4.98
N SER A 110 2.54 -9.44 -3.96
CA SER A 110 1.30 -8.85 -3.46
C SER A 110 1.52 -7.61 -2.59
N SER A 111 2.73 -7.32 -2.14
CA SER A 111 3.01 -6.10 -1.37
C SER A 111 2.73 -4.82 -2.17
N ASN A 112 2.95 -4.88 -3.49
CA ASN A 112 2.67 -3.76 -4.41
C ASN A 112 1.18 -3.46 -4.60
N PHE A 113 0.31 -4.40 -4.21
CA PHE A 113 -1.14 -4.28 -4.28
C PHE A 113 -1.68 -3.12 -3.44
N ILE A 114 -1.06 -2.83 -2.27
CA ILE A 114 -1.46 -1.71 -1.40
C ILE A 114 -1.31 -0.38 -2.14
N ALA A 115 -0.18 -0.18 -2.82
CA ALA A 115 0.07 1.04 -3.60
C ALA A 115 -0.93 1.18 -4.76
N LEU A 116 -1.18 0.10 -5.48
CA LEU A 116 -2.17 0.05 -6.57
C LEU A 116 -3.57 0.42 -6.07
N MET A 117 -3.98 -0.14 -4.94
CA MET A 117 -5.27 0.12 -4.34
C MET A 117 -5.42 1.57 -3.87
N LEU A 118 -4.36 2.15 -3.28
CA LEU A 118 -4.34 3.56 -2.90
C LEU A 118 -4.53 4.47 -4.12
N ILE A 119 -3.83 4.21 -5.21
CA ILE A 119 -3.92 5.01 -6.45
C ILE A 119 -5.33 4.92 -7.04
N LEU A 120 -5.90 3.72 -7.16
CA LEU A 120 -7.25 3.52 -7.71
C LEU A 120 -8.33 4.17 -6.84
N THR A 121 -8.29 3.94 -5.54
CA THR A 121 -9.25 4.53 -4.60
C THR A 121 -9.15 6.06 -4.61
N MET A 122 -7.93 6.59 -4.68
CA MET A 122 -7.70 8.02 -4.73
C MET A 122 -8.24 8.66 -6.01
N ALA A 123 -8.01 8.04 -7.16
CA ALA A 123 -8.57 8.52 -8.44
C ALA A 123 -10.10 8.62 -8.38
N MET A 124 -10.77 7.59 -7.84
CA MET A 124 -12.22 7.60 -7.66
C MET A 124 -12.69 8.69 -6.72
N ASN A 125 -12.01 8.89 -5.59
CA ASN A 125 -12.34 9.94 -4.63
C ASN A 125 -12.16 11.35 -5.22
N ILE A 126 -11.13 11.59 -6.03
CA ILE A 126 -10.92 12.87 -6.72
C ILE A 126 -12.05 13.12 -7.70
N HIS A 127 -12.44 12.14 -8.51
CA HIS A 127 -13.56 12.28 -9.44
C HIS A 127 -14.88 12.60 -8.72
N MET A 128 -15.17 11.88 -7.63
CA MET A 128 -16.35 12.10 -6.82
C MET A 128 -16.37 13.51 -6.22
N SER A 129 -15.27 13.94 -5.61
CA SER A 129 -15.11 15.26 -4.99
C SER A 129 -15.23 16.40 -6.01
N THR A 130 -14.58 16.25 -7.15
CA THR A 130 -14.66 17.24 -8.24
C THR A 130 -16.08 17.37 -8.75
N ARG A 131 -16.78 16.25 -8.92
CA ARG A 131 -18.17 16.25 -9.38
C ARG A 131 -19.10 16.91 -8.37
N PHE A 132 -18.91 16.63 -7.10
CA PHE A 132 -19.67 17.30 -6.04
C PHE A 132 -19.48 18.82 -6.07
N ILE A 133 -18.24 19.29 -6.15
CA ILE A 133 -17.93 20.72 -6.20
C ILE A 133 -18.55 21.39 -7.44
N GLN A 134 -18.51 20.73 -8.59
CA GLN A 134 -19.15 21.22 -9.81
C GLN A 134 -20.67 21.36 -9.65
N LEU A 135 -21.32 20.32 -9.11
CA LEU A 135 -22.76 20.34 -8.87
C LEU A 135 -23.16 21.40 -7.84
N ARG A 136 -22.34 21.57 -6.78
CA ARG A 136 -22.57 22.62 -5.78
C ARG A 136 -22.55 24.03 -6.38
N LYS A 137 -21.60 24.26 -7.31
CA LYS A 137 -21.52 25.53 -8.03
C LYS A 137 -22.69 25.73 -9.00
N SER A 138 -23.15 24.67 -9.65
CA SER A 138 -24.25 24.73 -10.63
C SER A 138 -25.62 24.89 -9.99
N TYR A 139 -25.78 24.40 -8.76
CA TYR A 139 -27.06 24.42 -8.02
C TYR A 139 -26.88 25.00 -6.61
N PRO A 140 -26.63 26.34 -6.49
CA PRO A 140 -26.32 26.96 -5.20
C PRO A 140 -27.49 26.90 -4.19
N ASN A 141 -28.72 26.80 -4.69
CA ASN A 141 -29.95 26.80 -3.87
C ASN A 141 -30.37 25.42 -3.38
N LYS A 142 -29.68 24.34 -3.82
CA LYS A 142 -29.98 22.98 -3.36
C LYS A 142 -29.27 22.66 -2.05
N GLY A 143 -29.95 21.89 -1.21
CA GLY A 143 -29.37 21.39 0.04
C GLY A 143 -28.20 20.41 -0.21
N ASP A 144 -27.32 20.29 0.77
CA ASP A 144 -26.15 19.41 0.67
C ASP A 144 -26.54 17.95 0.42
N TYR A 145 -27.62 17.47 1.01
CA TYR A 145 -28.13 16.13 0.80
C TYR A 145 -28.57 15.88 -0.64
N GLU A 146 -29.25 16.84 -1.27
CA GLU A 146 -29.66 16.72 -2.68
C GLU A 146 -28.46 16.68 -3.62
N ILE A 147 -27.42 17.48 -3.34
CA ILE A 147 -26.20 17.50 -4.14
C ILE A 147 -25.42 16.21 -4.00
N ILE A 148 -25.33 15.64 -2.78
CA ILE A 148 -24.73 14.34 -2.53
C ILE A 148 -25.46 13.25 -3.32
N SER A 149 -26.80 13.22 -3.24
CA SER A 149 -27.62 12.26 -3.98
C SER A 149 -27.42 12.36 -5.49
N LEU A 150 -27.43 13.59 -6.04
CA LEU A 150 -27.16 13.85 -7.45
C LEU A 150 -25.74 13.42 -7.86
N THR A 151 -24.76 13.67 -7.01
CA THR A 151 -23.37 13.26 -7.27
C THR A 151 -23.27 11.76 -7.32
N THR A 152 -23.83 11.08 -6.34
CA THR A 152 -23.81 9.61 -6.24
C THR A 152 -24.48 8.98 -7.46
N ASN A 153 -25.68 9.44 -7.83
CA ASN A 153 -26.39 8.92 -8.98
C ASN A 153 -25.63 9.11 -10.30
N LYS A 154 -25.00 10.28 -10.48
CA LYS A 154 -24.21 10.56 -11.70
C LYS A 154 -22.89 9.81 -11.77
N MET A 155 -22.28 9.52 -10.62
CA MET A 155 -20.98 8.85 -10.54
C MET A 155 -21.10 7.34 -10.39
N PHE A 156 -22.27 6.82 -10.04
CA PHE A 156 -22.48 5.38 -9.83
C PHE A 156 -22.08 4.55 -11.05
N TRP A 157 -22.61 4.87 -12.22
CA TRP A 157 -22.33 4.12 -13.45
C TRP A 157 -20.85 4.20 -13.88
N PRO A 158 -20.22 5.37 -13.96
CA PRO A 158 -18.79 5.46 -14.26
C PRO A 158 -17.91 4.66 -13.30
N ILE A 159 -18.18 4.73 -11.99
CA ILE A 159 -17.43 3.99 -10.98
C ILE A 159 -17.64 2.46 -11.14
N LEU A 160 -18.89 2.05 -11.36
CA LEU A 160 -19.22 0.64 -11.58
C LEU A 160 -18.51 0.07 -12.82
N TYR A 161 -18.54 0.80 -13.94
CA TYR A 161 -17.83 0.37 -15.16
C TYR A 161 -16.33 0.32 -14.97
N THR A 162 -15.73 1.27 -14.26
CA THR A 162 -14.30 1.24 -13.96
C THR A 162 -13.94 0.04 -13.08
N ALA A 163 -14.75 -0.25 -12.07
CA ALA A 163 -14.54 -1.43 -11.23
C ALA A 163 -14.66 -2.73 -12.04
N LEU A 164 -15.69 -2.86 -12.89
CA LEU A 164 -15.88 -4.03 -13.74
C LEU A 164 -14.71 -4.22 -14.72
N THR A 165 -14.28 -3.16 -15.39
CA THR A 165 -13.13 -3.24 -16.31
C THR A 165 -11.84 -3.64 -15.60
N THR A 166 -11.64 -3.18 -14.37
CA THR A 166 -10.46 -3.55 -13.55
C THR A 166 -10.52 -5.02 -13.12
N ILE A 167 -11.71 -5.58 -12.90
CA ILE A 167 -11.86 -7.01 -12.51
C ILE A 167 -11.66 -7.94 -13.71
N ILE A 168 -12.05 -7.49 -14.91
CA ILE A 168 -12.00 -8.30 -16.15
C ILE A 168 -10.60 -8.26 -16.79
N ALA A 169 -9.84 -7.18 -16.59
CA ALA A 169 -8.48 -7.00 -17.10
C ALA A 169 -7.46 -7.87 -16.38
#